data_e5c527a88571a9d7bf1d1bc2010bd416
#
_entry.id   e5c527a88571a9d7bf1d1bc2010bd416
#
_cell.length_a   1.000
_cell.length_b   1.000
_cell.length_c   1.000
_cell.angle_alpha   90.00
_cell.angle_beta   90.00
_cell.angle_gamma   90.00
#
_symmetry.space_group_name_H-M   'P 1'
#
loop_
_entity.id
_entity.type
_entity.pdbx_description
1 polymer ?
#
loop_
_entity_poly.entity_id
_entity_poly.type
_entity_poly.pdbx_seq_one_letter_code
_entity_poly.pdbx_strand_id
1 'polypeptide(L)'
;MAIEERKHMKKLSYFLFIIFPLFSLAQTKDEPKANWQNLDLKKDGVFGISTERAYSELLNGKKGIPVVVAVIDGGVDVHHEDLRQEIWVNTKEIVGNGIDDDHNGYIDDVNGWDFIGSSRGNVQYDNLELVRLVRKMQPKYATALNSTKFSDVERKEFNQYQKMVAEYMDELQNAQMGLAQMIVFNKTMDTIVAKIGKLDLVLLDFENYSPVNDIEKKVVKIVRSEFAKNKEFKKIDEEIKDGFKYYDAKVNYHLNIDFDPRSIVGDDYQNSNERTYGNNDVTGPDAVHGTHVSGIIAASRSNDIGIGGVSDRARIMAIRVVPDGDERDKDVANGIRYAVDNGAKVINMSFGKGYSWDKKVVDEAVKYAMSKDVLLVHAAGNDSRNTEQKDNYPNKRFADSLGVEKGE
;
A
#
# COMPACT_ATOMS: atom_id res chain seq x y z
N MET A 1 13.39 -35.29 -41.93
CA MET A 1 12.53 -34.16 -41.57
C MET A 1 11.36 -34.62 -40.72
N ALA A 2 11.58 -35.39 -39.65
CA ALA A 2 10.52 -35.96 -38.78
C ALA A 2 11.05 -36.26 -37.35
N ILE A 3 12.14 -35.65 -36.90
CA ILE A 3 12.74 -35.90 -35.57
C ILE A 3 12.85 -34.61 -34.73
N GLU A 4 12.60 -33.45 -35.29
CA GLU A 4 12.72 -32.16 -34.58
C GLU A 4 11.41 -31.67 -33.92
N GLU A 5 10.24 -32.14 -34.32
CA GLU A 5 8.97 -31.67 -33.76
C GLU A 5 8.61 -32.29 -32.40
N ARG A 6 9.32 -33.30 -31.93
CA ARG A 6 9.03 -33.94 -30.62
C ARG A 6 9.74 -33.32 -29.42
N LYS A 7 10.63 -32.32 -29.62
CA LYS A 7 11.36 -31.68 -28.52
C LYS A 7 10.65 -30.45 -27.92
N HIS A 8 9.72 -29.85 -28.64
CA HIS A 8 8.99 -28.68 -28.15
C HIS A 8 7.74 -28.99 -27.32
N MET A 9 7.18 -30.17 -27.43
CA MET A 9 5.98 -30.56 -26.66
C MET A 9 6.24 -31.07 -25.23
N LYS A 10 7.50 -31.34 -24.88
CA LYS A 10 7.86 -31.77 -23.50
C LYS A 10 8.23 -30.64 -22.55
N LYS A 11 8.32 -29.39 -23.00
CA LYS A 11 8.63 -28.23 -22.14
C LYS A 11 7.40 -27.52 -21.60
N LEU A 12 6.20 -27.84 -22.08
CA LEU A 12 4.95 -27.22 -21.62
C LEU A 12 4.33 -27.87 -20.38
N SER A 13 4.92 -28.95 -19.89
CA SER A 13 4.37 -29.74 -18.76
C SER A 13 4.99 -29.41 -17.40
N TYR A 14 5.99 -28.51 -17.31
CA TYR A 14 6.69 -28.20 -16.06
C TYR A 14 6.40 -26.82 -15.48
N PHE A 15 5.51 -26.02 -16.11
CA PHE A 15 5.32 -24.61 -15.71
C PHE A 15 4.07 -24.36 -14.85
N LEU A 16 3.47 -25.40 -14.25
CA LEU A 16 2.24 -25.27 -13.44
C LEU A 16 2.50 -25.39 -11.93
N PHE A 17 3.67 -25.01 -11.42
CA PHE A 17 4.03 -25.29 -10.03
C PHE A 17 4.65 -24.13 -9.26
N ILE A 18 4.46 -22.89 -9.65
CA ILE A 18 4.94 -21.78 -8.84
C ILE A 18 3.86 -20.69 -8.81
N ILE A 19 2.84 -20.84 -8.00
CA ILE A 19 2.09 -19.70 -7.45
C ILE A 19 1.32 -20.23 -6.24
N PHE A 20 1.97 -20.28 -5.15
CA PHE A 20 1.58 -19.99 -3.78
C PHE A 20 2.86 -19.93 -2.97
N PRO A 21 3.66 -18.89 -3.09
CA PRO A 21 4.60 -18.62 -2.04
C PRO A 21 3.99 -17.60 -1.10
N LEU A 22 4.02 -17.91 0.18
CA LEU A 22 4.06 -16.95 1.27
C LEU A 22 2.74 -16.46 1.87
N PHE A 23 1.89 -17.40 2.30
CA PHE A 23 1.25 -17.21 3.60
C PHE A 23 1.41 -18.49 4.43
N SER A 24 2.64 -18.84 4.73
CA SER A 24 2.92 -19.98 5.60
C SER A 24 4.07 -19.63 6.52
N LEU A 25 3.77 -18.85 7.56
CA LEU A 25 4.55 -18.90 8.79
C LEU A 25 3.58 -19.31 9.90
N ALA A 26 3.81 -20.53 10.35
CA ALA A 26 3.38 -21.15 11.59
C ALA A 26 2.60 -20.21 12.53
N GLN A 27 1.29 -20.14 12.41
CA GLN A 27 0.48 -19.77 13.55
C GLN A 27 0.38 -20.97 14.46
N THR A 28 1.01 -20.87 15.62
CA THR A 28 0.69 -21.66 16.79
C THR A 28 -0.82 -21.50 17.09
N LYS A 29 -1.43 -22.57 17.61
CA LYS A 29 -2.88 -22.69 17.89
C LYS A 29 -3.46 -21.69 18.90
N ASP A 30 -2.65 -20.80 19.46
CA ASP A 30 -3.07 -19.85 20.45
C ASP A 30 -3.30 -18.48 19.77
N GLU A 31 -4.52 -17.98 19.84
CA GLU A 31 -4.79 -16.59 19.48
C GLU A 31 -3.88 -15.66 20.30
N PRO A 32 -3.30 -14.62 19.68
CA PRO A 32 -2.47 -13.69 20.43
C PRO A 32 -3.28 -13.06 21.55
N LYS A 33 -2.67 -12.87 22.72
CA LYS A 33 -3.32 -12.15 23.84
C LYS A 33 -3.79 -10.79 23.35
N ALA A 34 -4.97 -10.36 23.82
CA ALA A 34 -5.44 -9.00 23.54
C ALA A 34 -4.37 -7.97 23.90
N ASN A 35 -4.19 -6.95 23.07
CA ASN A 35 -3.21 -5.87 23.25
C ASN A 35 -1.75 -6.37 23.33
N TRP A 36 -1.44 -7.54 22.72
CA TRP A 36 -0.13 -8.22 22.78
C TRP A 36 1.04 -7.32 22.37
N GLN A 37 0.82 -6.42 21.42
CA GLN A 37 1.83 -5.50 20.92
C GLN A 37 2.39 -4.57 22.02
N ASN A 38 1.59 -4.25 23.03
CA ASN A 38 1.94 -3.36 24.14
C ASN A 38 2.51 -4.12 25.37
N LEU A 39 2.46 -5.45 25.39
CA LEU A 39 2.91 -6.28 26.50
C LEU A 39 4.43 -6.39 26.58
N ASP A 40 4.93 -6.90 27.72
CA ASP A 40 6.37 -7.04 28.03
C ASP A 40 6.78 -8.50 28.03
N LEU A 41 7.92 -8.83 27.38
CA LEU A 41 8.42 -10.20 27.31
C LEU A 41 8.69 -10.81 28.70
N LYS A 42 9.29 -10.04 29.60
CA LYS A 42 9.68 -10.57 30.95
C LYS A 42 8.49 -10.62 31.90
N LYS A 43 7.57 -9.64 31.81
CA LYS A 43 6.43 -9.54 32.73
C LYS A 43 5.25 -10.42 32.27
N ASP A 44 4.95 -10.41 30.97
CA ASP A 44 3.74 -10.98 30.41
C ASP A 44 3.99 -12.26 29.61
N GLY A 45 5.26 -12.59 29.33
CA GLY A 45 5.66 -13.72 28.50
C GLY A 45 5.34 -13.52 27.00
N VAL A 46 5.14 -12.29 26.57
CA VAL A 46 4.76 -11.93 25.20
C VAL A 46 5.78 -10.97 24.60
N PHE A 47 6.20 -11.23 23.37
CA PHE A 47 7.19 -10.42 22.67
C PHE A 47 6.54 -9.16 22.08
N GLY A 48 6.13 -8.22 22.95
CA GLY A 48 5.63 -6.91 22.59
C GLY A 48 6.68 -5.81 22.84
N ILE A 49 6.27 -4.54 22.71
CA ILE A 49 7.16 -3.36 22.84
C ILE A 49 7.21 -2.78 24.26
N SER A 50 6.58 -3.43 25.24
CA SER A 50 6.59 -3.05 26.67
C SER A 50 5.92 -1.71 26.98
N THR A 51 4.96 -1.25 26.18
CA THR A 51 4.27 0.03 26.37
C THR A 51 3.50 0.07 27.68
N GLU A 52 2.77 -1.01 28.03
CA GLU A 52 2.03 -1.09 29.30
C GLU A 52 2.95 -0.94 30.52
N ARG A 53 4.13 -1.53 30.42
CA ARG A 53 5.16 -1.39 31.45
C ARG A 53 5.70 0.04 31.53
N ALA A 54 5.92 0.70 30.40
CA ALA A 54 6.35 2.08 30.37
C ALA A 54 5.30 3.02 31.02
N TYR A 55 4.02 2.84 30.73
CA TYR A 55 2.95 3.61 31.38
C TYR A 55 2.90 3.40 32.88
N SER A 56 3.01 2.15 33.36
CA SER A 56 2.92 1.84 34.80
C SER A 56 4.18 2.23 35.60
N GLU A 57 5.37 2.06 35.05
CA GLU A 57 6.62 2.23 35.79
C GLU A 57 7.31 3.60 35.55
N LEU A 58 7.28 4.12 34.31
CA LEU A 58 8.00 5.31 33.92
C LEU A 58 7.13 6.56 33.90
N LEU A 59 5.93 6.45 33.35
CA LEU A 59 4.99 7.56 33.25
C LEU A 59 4.19 7.76 34.52
N ASN A 60 3.73 6.71 35.17
CA ASN A 60 3.12 6.67 36.51
C ASN A 60 2.25 7.90 36.80
N GLY A 61 1.21 8.13 36.00
CA GLY A 61 0.28 9.25 36.12
C GLY A 61 0.79 10.61 35.61
N LYS A 62 1.99 10.69 35.04
CA LYS A 62 2.48 11.91 34.38
C LYS A 62 1.60 12.20 33.15
N LYS A 63 1.14 13.43 33.04
CA LYS A 63 0.39 13.88 31.87
C LYS A 63 1.35 14.32 30.78
N GLY A 64 1.32 13.65 29.61
CA GLY A 64 2.04 14.06 28.42
C GLY A 64 1.39 15.29 27.74
N ILE A 65 2.15 15.97 26.87
CA ILE A 65 1.66 17.01 25.99
C ILE A 65 1.11 16.33 24.71
N PRO A 66 -0.04 16.74 24.16
CA PRO A 66 -0.49 16.24 22.87
C PRO A 66 0.54 16.47 21.75
N VAL A 67 0.74 15.46 20.91
CA VAL A 67 1.66 15.51 19.77
C VAL A 67 0.87 15.16 18.50
N VAL A 68 0.92 16.03 17.51
CA VAL A 68 0.30 15.77 16.21
C VAL A 68 1.20 14.80 15.43
N VAL A 69 0.63 13.67 15.06
CA VAL A 69 1.24 12.65 14.21
C VAL A 69 0.49 12.62 12.89
N ALA A 70 1.12 13.06 11.82
CA ALA A 70 0.53 12.93 10.50
C ALA A 70 0.68 11.49 9.99
N VAL A 71 -0.41 10.88 9.57
CA VAL A 71 -0.45 9.60 8.88
C VAL A 71 -0.69 9.88 7.41
N ILE A 72 0.38 9.81 6.62
CA ILE A 72 0.32 9.93 5.17
C ILE A 72 0.11 8.52 4.61
N ASP A 73 -1.10 8.26 4.07
CA ASP A 73 -1.54 6.90 3.75
C ASP A 73 -2.64 6.90 2.66
N GLY A 74 -3.33 5.78 2.47
CA GLY A 74 -4.46 5.62 1.53
C GLY A 74 -5.77 6.21 2.02
N GLY A 75 -5.86 6.54 3.31
CA GLY A 75 -7.04 7.11 3.97
C GLY A 75 -7.12 6.68 5.43
N VAL A 76 -7.86 7.44 6.24
CA VAL A 76 -8.13 7.13 7.64
C VAL A 76 -9.63 7.33 7.91
N ASP A 77 -10.28 6.32 8.48
CA ASP A 77 -11.64 6.48 9.00
C ASP A 77 -11.62 7.31 10.28
N VAL A 78 -11.78 8.62 10.13
CA VAL A 78 -11.75 9.60 11.23
C VAL A 78 -12.97 9.48 12.16
N HIS A 79 -13.97 8.69 11.78
CA HIS A 79 -15.17 8.43 12.59
C HIS A 79 -15.11 7.09 13.32
N HIS A 80 -14.05 6.30 13.11
CA HIS A 80 -13.86 5.00 13.74
C HIS A 80 -14.00 5.11 15.27
N GLU A 81 -14.79 4.23 15.87
CA GLU A 81 -15.18 4.30 17.30
C GLU A 81 -13.98 4.30 18.26
N ASP A 82 -12.87 3.67 17.89
CA ASP A 82 -11.64 3.57 18.69
C ASP A 82 -10.62 4.68 18.37
N LEU A 83 -10.88 5.54 17.37
CA LEU A 83 -9.95 6.60 16.94
C LEU A 83 -10.51 8.02 17.04
N ARG A 84 -11.82 8.21 16.93
CA ARG A 84 -12.44 9.55 16.76
C ARG A 84 -12.04 10.60 17.79
N GLN A 85 -11.69 10.17 19.02
CA GLN A 85 -11.27 11.08 20.09
C GLN A 85 -9.78 11.47 19.98
N GLU A 86 -9.03 10.72 19.20
CA GLU A 86 -7.59 10.88 19.00
C GLU A 86 -7.26 11.52 17.65
N ILE A 87 -8.29 11.85 16.85
CA ILE A 87 -8.10 12.55 15.57
C ILE A 87 -7.74 14.02 15.85
N TRP A 88 -6.78 14.52 15.09
CA TRP A 88 -6.44 15.94 15.06
C TRP A 88 -7.58 16.75 14.43
N VAL A 89 -7.79 17.94 14.97
CA VAL A 89 -8.81 18.87 14.48
C VAL A 89 -8.14 20.21 14.18
N ASN A 90 -8.26 20.70 12.96
CA ASN A 90 -7.95 22.08 12.63
C ASN A 90 -8.99 23.00 13.25
N THR A 91 -8.68 23.55 14.42
CA THR A 91 -9.60 24.38 15.19
C THR A 91 -9.81 25.78 14.61
N LYS A 92 -9.11 26.11 13.52
CA LYS A 92 -9.25 27.37 12.81
C LYS A 92 -10.32 27.28 11.72
N GLU A 93 -10.70 26.06 11.32
CA GLU A 93 -11.75 25.80 10.33
C GLU A 93 -13.12 25.72 10.98
N ILE A 94 -14.14 26.24 10.29
CA ILE A 94 -15.56 26.11 10.64
C ILE A 94 -16.13 24.97 9.78
N VAL A 95 -16.38 23.85 10.40
CA VAL A 95 -16.77 22.60 9.74
C VAL A 95 -17.91 22.79 8.73
N GLY A 96 -17.66 22.44 7.47
CA GLY A 96 -18.68 22.31 6.43
C GLY A 96 -19.25 23.64 5.92
N ASN A 97 -18.55 24.75 6.09
CA ASN A 97 -19.00 26.05 5.57
C ASN A 97 -18.56 26.32 4.12
N GLY A 98 -17.67 25.48 3.57
CA GLY A 98 -17.14 25.62 2.21
C GLY A 98 -16.15 26.76 2.03
N ILE A 99 -15.54 27.24 3.12
CA ILE A 99 -14.58 28.34 3.14
C ILE A 99 -13.27 27.83 3.76
N ASP A 100 -12.16 28.29 3.25
CA ASP A 100 -10.84 28.18 3.84
C ASP A 100 -10.69 29.31 4.88
N ASP A 101 -11.09 29.02 6.15
CA ASP A 101 -11.18 30.03 7.20
C ASP A 101 -9.80 30.46 7.71
N ASP A 102 -8.80 29.61 7.66
CA ASP A 102 -7.43 29.92 8.11
C ASP A 102 -6.51 30.36 6.96
N HIS A 103 -7.02 30.41 5.74
CA HIS A 103 -6.34 30.87 4.54
C HIS A 103 -5.03 30.13 4.23
N ASN A 104 -5.03 28.81 4.51
CA ASN A 104 -3.91 27.92 4.23
C ASN A 104 -3.93 27.33 2.82
N GLY A 105 -5.02 27.52 2.07
CA GLY A 105 -5.24 27.03 0.71
C GLY A 105 -6.07 25.75 0.62
N TYR A 106 -6.61 25.24 1.74
CA TYR A 106 -7.33 23.99 1.85
C TYR A 106 -8.69 24.18 2.53
N ILE A 107 -9.77 24.08 1.77
CA ILE A 107 -11.14 24.37 2.21
C ILE A 107 -11.65 23.27 3.16
N ASP A 108 -12.13 23.65 4.34
CA ASP A 108 -12.69 22.70 5.34
C ASP A 108 -11.72 21.54 5.69
N ASP A 109 -10.43 21.78 5.80
CA ASP A 109 -9.41 20.75 6.10
C ASP A 109 -9.39 20.34 7.58
N VAL A 110 -10.58 20.02 8.11
CA VAL A 110 -10.83 19.82 9.55
C VAL A 110 -10.00 18.71 10.18
N ASN A 111 -9.78 17.59 9.46
CA ASN A 111 -9.05 16.44 9.98
C ASN A 111 -7.78 16.12 9.17
N GLY A 112 -7.48 16.92 8.17
CA GLY A 112 -6.40 16.72 7.23
C GLY A 112 -6.83 16.97 5.79
N TRP A 113 -6.12 16.38 4.82
CA TRP A 113 -6.35 16.64 3.40
C TRP A 113 -6.12 15.43 2.49
N ASP A 114 -6.91 15.33 1.41
CA ASP A 114 -6.76 14.34 0.34
C ASP A 114 -6.17 14.98 -0.91
N PHE A 115 -4.91 14.67 -1.24
CA PHE A 115 -4.20 15.14 -2.43
C PHE A 115 -4.51 14.29 -3.68
N ILE A 116 -5.24 13.19 -3.57
CA ILE A 116 -5.63 12.34 -4.69
C ILE A 116 -7.15 12.31 -4.90
N GLY A 117 -7.82 13.37 -4.44
CA GLY A 117 -9.24 13.62 -4.63
C GLY A 117 -9.51 14.97 -5.30
N SER A 118 -10.77 15.25 -5.59
CA SER A 118 -11.32 16.55 -6.00
C SER A 118 -12.84 16.55 -5.89
N SER A 119 -13.49 17.63 -6.36
CA SER A 119 -14.95 17.67 -6.52
C SER A 119 -15.50 16.64 -7.52
N ARG A 120 -14.63 15.98 -8.30
CA ARG A 120 -14.99 14.92 -9.27
C ARG A 120 -14.99 13.52 -8.66
N GLY A 121 -14.49 13.37 -7.45
CA GLY A 121 -14.34 12.12 -6.73
C GLY A 121 -12.91 11.88 -6.25
N ASN A 122 -12.65 10.66 -5.78
CA ASN A 122 -11.38 10.26 -5.22
C ASN A 122 -10.73 9.16 -6.08
N VAL A 123 -9.41 9.23 -6.25
CA VAL A 123 -8.65 8.17 -6.90
C VAL A 123 -8.60 6.96 -5.98
N GLN A 124 -9.02 5.79 -6.48
CA GLN A 124 -8.86 4.51 -5.79
C GLN A 124 -7.62 3.78 -6.31
N TYR A 125 -7.50 3.62 -7.64
CA TYR A 125 -6.41 2.91 -8.29
C TYR A 125 -5.49 3.87 -9.03
N ASP A 126 -4.18 3.56 -9.06
CA ASP A 126 -3.21 4.24 -9.93
C ASP A 126 -2.19 3.23 -10.49
N ASN A 127 -1.40 3.66 -11.45
CA ASN A 127 -0.31 2.87 -12.00
C ASN A 127 0.84 2.72 -10.99
N LEU A 128 1.63 1.66 -11.14
CA LEU A 128 2.98 1.63 -10.58
C LEU A 128 3.84 2.73 -11.22
N GLU A 129 4.77 3.27 -10.45
CA GLU A 129 5.70 4.30 -10.95
C GLU A 129 6.53 3.82 -12.13
N LEU A 130 6.89 2.54 -12.12
CA LEU A 130 7.52 1.85 -13.26
C LEU A 130 6.74 2.10 -14.56
N VAL A 131 5.42 1.92 -14.56
CA VAL A 131 4.55 2.08 -15.74
C VAL A 131 4.49 3.54 -16.17
N ARG A 132 4.36 4.46 -15.21
CA ARG A 132 4.35 5.90 -15.48
C ARG A 132 5.67 6.36 -16.12
N LEU A 133 6.80 5.86 -15.65
CA LEU A 133 8.13 6.16 -16.22
C LEU A 133 8.31 5.54 -17.61
N VAL A 134 7.88 4.30 -17.83
CA VAL A 134 7.89 3.67 -19.16
C VAL A 134 7.07 4.51 -20.13
N ARG A 135 5.84 4.89 -19.78
CA ARG A 135 4.96 5.75 -20.58
C ARG A 135 5.60 7.12 -20.88
N LYS A 136 6.23 7.75 -19.89
CA LYS A 136 6.93 9.04 -20.04
C LYS A 136 8.07 8.97 -21.06
N MET A 137 8.85 7.89 -21.04
CA MET A 137 10.04 7.74 -21.85
C MET A 137 9.76 7.12 -23.22
N GLN A 138 8.63 6.45 -23.39
CA GLN A 138 8.23 5.75 -24.62
C GLN A 138 8.30 6.64 -25.88
N PRO A 139 7.80 7.89 -25.90
CA PRO A 139 7.87 8.73 -27.11
C PRO A 139 9.29 9.00 -27.58
N LYS A 140 10.27 9.04 -26.67
CA LYS A 140 11.69 9.31 -27.00
C LYS A 140 12.43 8.04 -27.43
N TYR A 141 12.11 6.89 -26.85
CA TYR A 141 12.97 5.70 -26.92
C TYR A 141 12.34 4.46 -27.56
N ALA A 142 11.02 4.40 -27.77
CA ALA A 142 10.34 3.18 -28.25
C ALA A 142 10.86 2.67 -29.60
N THR A 143 11.28 3.56 -30.48
CA THR A 143 11.81 3.20 -31.83
C THR A 143 13.34 3.21 -31.91
N ALA A 144 14.02 3.54 -30.81
CA ALA A 144 15.47 3.60 -30.77
C ALA A 144 16.08 2.21 -30.76
N LEU A 145 17.19 2.06 -31.47
CA LEU A 145 17.99 0.83 -31.54
C LEU A 145 19.27 0.97 -30.72
N ASN A 146 19.87 -0.15 -30.36
CA ASN A 146 21.19 -0.14 -29.68
C ASN A 146 22.27 0.59 -30.49
N SER A 147 22.15 0.62 -31.83
CA SER A 147 23.04 1.34 -32.74
C SER A 147 22.73 2.84 -32.86
N THR A 148 21.62 3.33 -32.27
CA THR A 148 21.28 4.75 -32.30
C THR A 148 22.37 5.57 -31.60
N LYS A 149 22.82 6.65 -32.27
CA LYS A 149 23.80 7.56 -31.67
C LYS A 149 23.12 8.42 -30.62
N PHE A 150 23.57 8.30 -29.40
CA PHE A 150 23.13 9.07 -28.24
C PHE A 150 24.32 9.78 -27.60
N SER A 151 24.08 10.87 -26.92
CA SER A 151 25.01 11.41 -25.92
C SER A 151 25.14 10.42 -24.74
N ASP A 152 26.17 10.59 -23.91
CA ASP A 152 26.38 9.71 -22.75
C ASP A 152 25.19 9.75 -21.78
N VAL A 153 24.55 10.89 -21.61
CA VAL A 153 23.34 11.06 -20.78
C VAL A 153 22.19 10.29 -21.40
N GLU A 154 21.89 10.50 -22.67
CA GLU A 154 20.80 9.81 -23.37
C GLU A 154 21.04 8.30 -23.43
N ARG A 155 22.28 7.86 -23.54
CA ARG A 155 22.62 6.43 -23.50
C ARG A 155 22.29 5.81 -22.15
N LYS A 156 22.56 6.50 -21.05
CA LYS A 156 22.17 6.06 -19.70
C LYS A 156 20.65 5.99 -19.57
N GLU A 157 19.95 7.03 -20.00
CA GLU A 157 18.49 7.05 -19.99
C GLU A 157 17.88 5.93 -20.82
N PHE A 158 18.41 5.71 -22.04
CA PHE A 158 17.94 4.62 -22.91
C PHE A 158 18.16 3.25 -22.28
N ASN A 159 19.31 3.00 -21.68
CA ASN A 159 19.58 1.73 -20.99
C ASN A 159 18.64 1.54 -19.80
N GLN A 160 18.34 2.61 -19.06
CA GLN A 160 17.36 2.58 -17.98
C GLN A 160 15.96 2.29 -18.51
N TYR A 161 15.54 2.95 -19.59
CA TYR A 161 14.26 2.68 -20.25
C TYR A 161 14.13 1.22 -20.67
N GLN A 162 15.16 0.65 -21.34
CA GLN A 162 15.16 -0.76 -21.74
C GLN A 162 14.98 -1.71 -20.53
N LYS A 163 15.67 -1.42 -19.42
CA LYS A 163 15.54 -2.19 -18.18
C LYS A 163 14.12 -2.10 -17.63
N MET A 164 13.55 -0.90 -17.54
CA MET A 164 12.19 -0.68 -17.05
C MET A 164 11.14 -1.36 -17.94
N VAL A 165 11.30 -1.30 -19.26
CA VAL A 165 10.41 -2.00 -20.20
C VAL A 165 10.47 -3.51 -19.99
N ALA A 166 11.67 -4.08 -19.82
CA ALA A 166 11.83 -5.51 -19.58
C ALA A 166 11.13 -5.93 -18.25
N GLU A 167 11.33 -5.18 -17.19
CA GLU A 167 10.71 -5.40 -15.88
C GLU A 167 9.18 -5.27 -15.97
N TYR A 168 8.68 -4.22 -16.62
CA TYR A 168 7.25 -4.00 -16.86
C TYR A 168 6.60 -5.17 -17.62
N MET A 169 7.23 -5.63 -18.70
CA MET A 169 6.69 -6.73 -19.52
C MET A 169 6.66 -8.05 -18.75
N ASP A 170 7.68 -8.33 -17.94
CA ASP A 170 7.71 -9.52 -17.08
C ASP A 170 6.61 -9.47 -16.01
N GLU A 171 6.47 -8.34 -15.32
CA GLU A 171 5.40 -8.17 -14.32
C GLU A 171 4.01 -8.26 -14.94
N LEU A 172 3.78 -7.64 -16.11
CA LEU A 172 2.50 -7.70 -16.80
C LEU A 172 2.17 -9.13 -17.23
N GLN A 173 3.11 -9.86 -17.81
CA GLN A 173 2.92 -11.25 -18.19
C GLN A 173 2.57 -12.13 -16.97
N ASN A 174 3.28 -11.95 -15.87
CA ASN A 174 3.02 -12.69 -14.64
C ASN A 174 1.64 -12.35 -14.05
N ALA A 175 1.24 -11.09 -14.04
CA ALA A 175 -0.07 -10.64 -13.58
C ALA A 175 -1.20 -11.21 -14.45
N GLN A 176 -1.06 -11.17 -15.78
CA GLN A 176 -2.04 -11.72 -16.72
C GLN A 176 -2.21 -13.25 -16.56
N MET A 177 -1.11 -13.97 -16.36
CA MET A 177 -1.17 -15.40 -16.06
C MET A 177 -1.86 -15.66 -14.72
N GLY A 178 -1.55 -14.87 -13.68
CA GLY A 178 -2.20 -14.97 -12.38
C GLY A 178 -3.70 -14.73 -12.47
N LEU A 179 -4.12 -13.65 -13.15
CA LEU A 179 -5.54 -13.34 -13.35
C LEU A 179 -6.27 -14.46 -14.07
N ALA A 180 -5.69 -14.98 -15.17
CA ALA A 180 -6.30 -16.09 -15.91
C ALA A 180 -6.48 -17.35 -15.03
N GLN A 181 -5.51 -17.64 -14.17
CA GLN A 181 -5.60 -18.77 -13.23
C GLN A 181 -6.70 -18.53 -12.18
N MET A 182 -6.79 -17.33 -11.63
CA MET A 182 -7.83 -16.99 -10.64
C MET A 182 -9.24 -17.03 -11.24
N ILE A 183 -9.41 -16.57 -12.49
CA ILE A 183 -10.70 -16.71 -13.21
C ILE A 183 -11.12 -18.17 -13.31
N VAL A 184 -10.20 -19.05 -13.74
CA VAL A 184 -10.48 -20.48 -13.85
C VAL A 184 -10.77 -21.11 -12.49
N PHE A 185 -10.00 -20.72 -11.47
CA PHE A 185 -10.17 -21.21 -10.10
C PHE A 185 -11.54 -20.83 -9.54
N ASN A 186 -11.91 -19.54 -9.58
CA ASN A 186 -13.19 -19.05 -9.08
C ASN A 186 -14.37 -19.72 -9.79
N LYS A 187 -14.37 -19.74 -11.12
CA LYS A 187 -15.43 -20.41 -11.90
C LYS A 187 -15.57 -21.89 -11.56
N THR A 188 -14.43 -22.57 -11.31
CA THR A 188 -14.44 -23.99 -10.93
C THR A 188 -14.96 -24.16 -9.50
N MET A 189 -14.56 -23.28 -8.58
CA MET A 189 -15.05 -23.28 -7.20
C MET A 189 -16.57 -23.09 -7.16
N ASP A 190 -17.09 -22.07 -7.87
CA ASP A 190 -18.54 -21.81 -7.96
C ASP A 190 -19.29 -23.06 -8.48
N THR A 191 -18.70 -23.73 -9.48
CA THR A 191 -19.28 -24.99 -10.02
C THR A 191 -19.31 -26.09 -8.97
N ILE A 192 -18.24 -26.26 -8.20
CA ILE A 192 -18.15 -27.27 -7.14
C ILE A 192 -19.16 -26.97 -6.03
N VAL A 193 -19.20 -25.72 -5.56
CA VAL A 193 -20.13 -25.24 -4.52
C VAL A 193 -21.58 -25.48 -4.95
N ALA A 194 -21.92 -25.12 -6.19
CA ALA A 194 -23.26 -25.34 -6.74
C ALA A 194 -23.63 -26.83 -6.82
N LYS A 195 -22.69 -27.72 -7.18
CA LYS A 195 -22.90 -29.17 -7.21
C LYS A 195 -23.06 -29.77 -5.82
N ILE A 196 -22.36 -29.26 -4.80
CA ILE A 196 -22.52 -29.69 -3.41
C ILE A 196 -23.87 -29.23 -2.86
N GLY A 197 -24.36 -28.03 -3.22
CA GLY A 197 -25.69 -27.52 -2.95
C GLY A 197 -25.99 -27.22 -1.47
N LYS A 198 -24.98 -26.88 -0.69
CA LYS A 198 -25.08 -26.49 0.72
C LYS A 198 -24.70 -25.01 0.93
N LEU A 199 -25.28 -24.36 1.93
CA LEU A 199 -24.93 -22.99 2.32
C LEU A 199 -23.66 -22.96 3.20
N ASP A 200 -23.62 -23.86 4.20
CA ASP A 200 -22.50 -23.95 5.12
C ASP A 200 -21.63 -25.16 4.73
N LEU A 201 -20.51 -24.86 4.09
CA LEU A 201 -19.59 -25.87 3.59
C LEU A 201 -18.50 -26.19 4.62
N VAL A 202 -18.25 -27.48 4.82
CA VAL A 202 -17.23 -28.01 5.72
C VAL A 202 -16.27 -28.93 4.97
N LEU A 203 -15.13 -29.29 5.56
CA LEU A 203 -14.12 -30.16 4.96
C LEU A 203 -14.74 -31.46 4.42
N LEU A 204 -15.65 -32.08 5.15
CA LEU A 204 -16.28 -33.35 4.75
C LEU A 204 -17.04 -33.25 3.42
N ASP A 205 -17.62 -32.12 3.09
CA ASP A 205 -18.31 -31.88 1.82
C ASP A 205 -17.35 -31.98 0.64
N PHE A 206 -16.16 -31.42 0.79
CA PHE A 206 -15.10 -31.53 -0.21
C PHE A 206 -14.42 -32.91 -0.23
N GLU A 207 -14.35 -33.61 0.90
CA GLU A 207 -13.86 -35.01 0.95
C GLU A 207 -14.79 -35.97 0.23
N ASN A 208 -16.09 -35.75 0.32
CA ASN A 208 -17.10 -36.54 -0.34
C ASN A 208 -17.34 -36.14 -1.80
N TYR A 209 -16.85 -34.96 -2.21
CA TYR A 209 -17.01 -34.53 -3.60
C TYR A 209 -16.14 -35.33 -4.56
N SER A 210 -16.76 -35.82 -5.65
CA SER A 210 -16.08 -36.57 -6.72
C SER A 210 -15.77 -35.66 -7.91
N PRO A 211 -14.53 -35.17 -8.05
CA PRO A 211 -14.14 -34.28 -9.16
C PRO A 211 -14.27 -35.00 -10.51
N VAL A 212 -14.83 -34.31 -11.50
CA VAL A 212 -15.06 -34.87 -12.85
C VAL A 212 -13.90 -34.61 -13.83
N ASN A 213 -12.95 -33.73 -13.48
CA ASN A 213 -11.79 -33.40 -14.31
C ASN A 213 -10.61 -32.98 -13.43
N ASP A 214 -9.42 -32.78 -14.07
CA ASP A 214 -8.19 -32.46 -13.37
C ASP A 214 -8.18 -31.04 -12.75
N ILE A 215 -8.95 -30.10 -13.28
CA ILE A 215 -9.07 -28.75 -12.72
C ILE A 215 -9.85 -28.82 -11.40
N GLU A 216 -11.01 -29.50 -11.38
CA GLU A 216 -11.77 -29.73 -10.14
C GLU A 216 -10.94 -30.46 -9.08
N LYS A 217 -10.16 -31.50 -9.48
CA LYS A 217 -9.25 -32.21 -8.55
C LYS A 217 -8.26 -31.25 -7.90
N LYS A 218 -7.66 -30.32 -8.66
CA LYS A 218 -6.72 -29.33 -8.14
C LYS A 218 -7.39 -28.36 -7.17
N VAL A 219 -8.55 -27.81 -7.54
CA VAL A 219 -9.32 -26.89 -6.69
C VAL A 219 -9.70 -27.57 -5.39
N VAL A 220 -10.30 -28.75 -5.43
CA VAL A 220 -10.67 -29.54 -4.23
C VAL A 220 -9.46 -29.79 -3.35
N LYS A 221 -8.30 -30.15 -3.93
CA LYS A 221 -7.07 -30.38 -3.18
C LYS A 221 -6.61 -29.12 -2.45
N ILE A 222 -6.66 -27.96 -3.11
CA ILE A 222 -6.28 -26.68 -2.49
C ILE A 222 -7.22 -26.36 -1.33
N VAL A 223 -8.55 -26.43 -1.55
CA VAL A 223 -9.54 -26.13 -0.52
C VAL A 223 -9.39 -27.06 0.70
N ARG A 224 -9.19 -28.36 0.48
CA ARG A 224 -8.91 -29.29 1.59
C ARG A 224 -7.64 -28.92 2.36
N SER A 225 -6.60 -28.44 1.67
CA SER A 225 -5.37 -28.00 2.33
C SER A 225 -5.57 -26.75 3.18
N GLU A 226 -6.47 -25.85 2.78
CA GLU A 226 -6.82 -24.67 3.59
C GLU A 226 -7.66 -25.05 4.81
N PHE A 227 -8.61 -25.96 4.69
CA PHE A 227 -9.32 -26.53 5.85
C PHE A 227 -8.36 -27.21 6.85
N ALA A 228 -7.32 -27.89 6.36
CA ALA A 228 -6.31 -28.51 7.23
C ALA A 228 -5.54 -27.49 8.09
N LYS A 229 -5.58 -26.20 7.73
CA LYS A 229 -5.06 -25.08 8.52
C LYS A 229 -6.09 -24.52 9.53
N ASN A 230 -7.18 -25.26 9.80
CA ASN A 230 -8.31 -24.88 10.65
C ASN A 230 -9.08 -23.62 10.18
N LYS A 231 -9.12 -23.35 8.88
CA LYS A 231 -9.91 -22.27 8.32
C LYS A 231 -11.36 -22.70 8.08
N GLU A 232 -12.28 -21.78 8.27
CA GLU A 232 -13.67 -21.94 7.84
C GLU A 232 -13.78 -21.67 6.33
N PHE A 233 -14.78 -22.26 5.68
CA PHE A 233 -15.00 -22.08 4.23
C PHE A 233 -15.18 -20.60 3.87
N LYS A 234 -15.91 -19.83 4.67
CA LYS A 234 -16.09 -18.39 4.45
C LYS A 234 -14.76 -17.65 4.32
N LYS A 235 -13.80 -17.94 5.19
CA LYS A 235 -12.47 -17.35 5.15
C LYS A 235 -11.67 -17.78 3.92
N ILE A 236 -11.81 -19.06 3.53
CA ILE A 236 -11.18 -19.57 2.30
C ILE A 236 -11.74 -18.85 1.07
N ASP A 237 -13.05 -18.68 0.98
CA ASP A 237 -13.73 -17.99 -0.11
C ASP A 237 -13.35 -16.50 -0.18
N GLU A 238 -13.26 -15.83 0.96
CA GLU A 238 -12.76 -14.43 1.07
C GLU A 238 -11.34 -14.32 0.53
N GLU A 239 -10.40 -15.17 0.95
CA GLU A 239 -9.01 -15.16 0.48
C GLU A 239 -8.90 -15.41 -1.04
N ILE A 240 -9.75 -16.28 -1.58
CA ILE A 240 -9.80 -16.54 -3.02
C ILE A 240 -10.28 -15.28 -3.78
N LYS A 241 -11.32 -14.63 -3.28
CA LYS A 241 -11.84 -13.37 -3.86
C LYS A 241 -10.80 -12.24 -3.78
N ASP A 242 -10.07 -12.14 -2.70
CA ASP A 242 -9.01 -11.15 -2.54
C ASP A 242 -7.85 -11.42 -3.48
N GLY A 243 -7.47 -12.70 -3.67
CA GLY A 243 -6.50 -13.09 -4.69
C GLY A 243 -6.93 -12.71 -6.11
N PHE A 244 -8.22 -12.86 -6.44
CA PHE A 244 -8.75 -12.39 -7.72
C PHE A 244 -8.67 -10.87 -7.85
N LYS A 245 -9.15 -10.11 -6.85
CA LYS A 245 -9.09 -8.64 -6.84
C LYS A 245 -7.65 -8.13 -7.03
N TYR A 246 -6.68 -8.76 -6.35
CA TYR A 246 -5.27 -8.41 -6.47
C TYR A 246 -4.77 -8.50 -7.92
N TYR A 247 -5.00 -9.63 -8.62
CA TYR A 247 -4.54 -9.77 -10.00
C TYR A 247 -5.37 -8.93 -10.97
N ASP A 248 -6.66 -8.73 -10.71
CA ASP A 248 -7.52 -7.85 -11.48
C ASP A 248 -7.02 -6.40 -11.41
N ALA A 249 -6.73 -5.90 -10.20
CA ALA A 249 -6.15 -4.58 -10.01
C ALA A 249 -4.79 -4.43 -10.70
N LYS A 250 -3.91 -5.45 -10.58
CA LYS A 250 -2.61 -5.44 -11.27
C LYS A 250 -2.74 -5.31 -12.77
N VAL A 251 -3.63 -6.05 -13.41
CA VAL A 251 -3.76 -6.06 -14.88
C VAL A 251 -4.49 -4.82 -15.39
N ASN A 252 -5.59 -4.44 -14.73
CA ASN A 252 -6.48 -3.39 -15.25
C ASN A 252 -6.05 -1.97 -14.86
N TYR A 253 -5.27 -1.81 -13.77
CA TYR A 253 -4.86 -0.51 -13.25
C TYR A 253 -3.35 -0.38 -13.09
N HIS A 254 -2.72 -1.16 -12.21
CA HIS A 254 -1.31 -0.98 -11.81
C HIS A 254 -0.35 -1.07 -13.00
N LEU A 255 -0.55 -2.08 -13.87
CA LEU A 255 0.28 -2.38 -15.04
C LEU A 255 -0.38 -1.98 -16.37
N ASN A 256 -1.53 -1.32 -16.35
CA ASN A 256 -2.19 -0.85 -17.55
C ASN A 256 -1.59 0.49 -18.00
N ILE A 257 -0.79 0.46 -19.05
CA ILE A 257 -0.07 1.65 -19.55
C ILE A 257 -1.02 2.74 -20.09
N ASP A 258 -2.25 2.38 -20.46
CA ASP A 258 -3.26 3.31 -20.97
C ASP A 258 -4.15 3.90 -19.86
N PHE A 259 -4.04 3.39 -18.63
CA PHE A 259 -4.80 3.88 -17.49
C PHE A 259 -4.07 5.07 -16.84
N ASP A 260 -4.76 6.20 -16.66
CA ASP A 260 -4.30 7.36 -15.89
C ASP A 260 -5.47 8.03 -15.17
N PRO A 261 -5.60 7.88 -13.85
CA PRO A 261 -6.70 8.47 -13.10
C PRO A 261 -6.51 9.97 -12.79
N ARG A 262 -5.39 10.59 -13.19
CA ARG A 262 -5.04 11.96 -12.76
C ARG A 262 -6.08 13.00 -13.15
N SER A 263 -6.87 12.75 -14.17
CA SER A 263 -8.00 13.61 -14.54
C SER A 263 -9.06 13.76 -13.43
N ILE A 264 -9.16 12.80 -12.49
CA ILE A 264 -10.03 12.89 -11.30
C ILE A 264 -9.53 14.01 -10.39
N VAL A 265 -8.24 14.08 -10.13
CA VAL A 265 -7.62 15.11 -9.29
C VAL A 265 -7.71 16.48 -9.96
N GLY A 266 -7.33 16.56 -11.23
CA GLY A 266 -7.49 17.74 -12.08
C GLY A 266 -6.48 18.85 -11.83
N ASP A 267 -5.36 18.54 -11.20
CA ASP A 267 -4.21 19.40 -11.03
C ASP A 267 -3.32 19.42 -12.29
N ASP A 268 -2.39 20.36 -12.35
CA ASP A 268 -1.28 20.34 -13.31
C ASP A 268 -0.17 19.42 -12.79
N TYR A 269 -0.25 18.12 -13.16
CA TYR A 269 0.70 17.13 -12.68
C TYR A 269 2.17 17.42 -13.07
N GLN A 270 2.39 18.18 -14.17
CA GLN A 270 3.75 18.56 -14.59
C GLN A 270 4.33 19.69 -13.74
N ASN A 271 3.49 20.39 -13.00
CA ASN A 271 3.90 21.47 -12.10
C ASN A 271 4.04 20.96 -10.66
N SER A 272 5.23 20.50 -10.29
CA SER A 272 5.52 20.03 -8.92
C SER A 272 5.45 21.14 -7.85
N ASN A 273 5.30 22.42 -8.23
CA ASN A 273 5.12 23.53 -7.32
C ASN A 273 3.66 23.85 -6.97
N GLU A 274 2.70 23.31 -7.73
CA GLU A 274 1.29 23.47 -7.41
C GLU A 274 0.95 22.69 -6.13
N ARG A 275 0.28 23.32 -5.19
CA ARG A 275 0.01 22.77 -3.85
C ARG A 275 -1.47 22.73 -3.48
N THR A 276 -2.26 23.68 -4.01
CA THR A 276 -3.67 23.87 -3.65
C THR A 276 -4.59 23.11 -4.59
N TYR A 277 -4.65 21.79 -4.43
CA TYR A 277 -5.55 20.88 -5.11
C TYR A 277 -5.97 19.76 -4.14
N GLY A 278 -6.97 18.98 -4.50
CA GLY A 278 -7.47 17.91 -3.65
C GLY A 278 -8.85 18.24 -3.05
N ASN A 279 -9.21 17.54 -1.98
CA ASN A 279 -10.41 17.77 -1.20
C ASN A 279 -10.21 17.35 0.26
N ASN A 280 -11.24 17.52 1.10
CA ASN A 280 -11.19 17.21 2.54
C ASN A 280 -11.70 15.81 2.91
N ASP A 281 -11.92 14.91 1.93
CA ASP A 281 -12.31 13.52 2.19
C ASP A 281 -11.07 12.66 2.51
N VAL A 282 -10.62 12.74 3.75
CA VAL A 282 -9.44 12.00 4.23
C VAL A 282 -9.69 10.50 4.44
N THR A 283 -10.93 10.04 4.31
CA THR A 283 -11.29 8.62 4.38
C THR A 283 -11.07 7.95 3.02
N GLY A 284 -11.60 8.56 1.96
CA GLY A 284 -11.50 8.04 0.61
C GLY A 284 -12.15 6.66 0.40
N PRO A 285 -11.89 5.99 -0.73
CA PRO A 285 -12.52 4.71 -1.08
C PRO A 285 -12.05 3.52 -0.26
N ASP A 286 -10.83 3.55 0.27
CA ASP A 286 -10.24 2.49 1.09
C ASP A 286 -9.36 3.08 2.20
N ALA A 287 -9.89 3.08 3.41
CA ALA A 287 -9.21 3.60 4.60
C ALA A 287 -8.64 2.48 5.51
N VAL A 288 -8.71 1.21 5.11
CA VAL A 288 -8.36 0.09 6.00
C VAL A 288 -6.94 0.20 6.52
N HIS A 289 -5.97 0.40 5.64
CA HIS A 289 -4.56 0.42 6.01
C HIS A 289 -4.22 1.61 6.92
N GLY A 290 -4.57 2.83 6.53
CA GLY A 290 -4.24 4.02 7.33
C GLY A 290 -5.02 4.07 8.65
N THR A 291 -6.25 3.53 8.71
CA THR A 291 -7.00 3.38 9.97
C THR A 291 -6.29 2.40 10.90
N HIS A 292 -5.81 1.26 10.39
CA HIS A 292 -5.05 0.29 11.17
C HIS A 292 -3.74 0.89 11.70
N VAL A 293 -2.98 1.58 10.86
CA VAL A 293 -1.75 2.31 11.26
C VAL A 293 -2.06 3.33 12.35
N SER A 294 -3.10 4.14 12.16
CA SER A 294 -3.56 5.13 13.15
C SER A 294 -3.96 4.48 14.48
N GLY A 295 -4.63 3.33 14.42
CA GLY A 295 -5.00 2.54 15.61
C GLY A 295 -3.79 2.06 16.40
N ILE A 296 -2.77 1.52 15.74
CA ILE A 296 -1.51 1.13 16.40
C ILE A 296 -0.86 2.33 17.09
N ILE A 297 -0.88 3.51 16.46
CA ILE A 297 -0.29 4.72 17.03
C ILE A 297 -1.10 5.23 18.23
N ALA A 298 -2.42 5.36 18.09
CA ALA A 298 -3.23 6.22 18.94
C ALA A 298 -4.62 5.70 19.32
N ALA A 299 -4.99 4.45 19.03
CA ALA A 299 -6.30 3.93 19.47
C ALA A 299 -6.53 4.19 20.95
N SER A 300 -7.75 4.56 21.33
CA SER A 300 -8.09 4.98 22.68
C SER A 300 -7.74 3.90 23.71
N ARG A 301 -7.01 4.29 24.75
CA ARG A 301 -6.55 3.36 25.81
C ARG A 301 -7.55 3.22 26.96
N SER A 302 -8.71 3.89 26.89
CA SER A 302 -9.64 4.01 28.03
C SER A 302 -11.09 3.75 27.68
N ASN A 303 -11.39 3.19 26.51
CA ASN A 303 -12.76 2.96 26.04
C ASN A 303 -13.20 1.48 26.08
N ASP A 304 -12.31 0.57 26.49
CA ASP A 304 -12.55 -0.88 26.60
C ASP A 304 -13.00 -1.55 25.28
N ILE A 305 -12.66 -0.97 24.12
CA ILE A 305 -12.91 -1.54 22.79
C ILE A 305 -11.62 -1.60 21.99
N GLY A 306 -11.58 -2.53 21.02
CA GLY A 306 -10.48 -2.64 20.07
C GLY A 306 -9.13 -2.90 20.72
N ILE A 307 -8.15 -2.05 20.44
CA ILE A 307 -6.76 -2.16 20.92
C ILE A 307 -6.34 -0.90 21.69
N GLY A 308 -5.32 -1.01 22.55
CA GLY A 308 -4.65 0.18 23.10
C GLY A 308 -3.61 0.71 22.11
N GLY A 309 -3.69 1.97 21.71
CA GLY A 309 -2.64 2.63 20.96
C GLY A 309 -1.34 2.74 21.76
N VAL A 310 -0.21 2.93 21.07
CA VAL A 310 1.10 3.11 21.72
C VAL A 310 1.12 4.42 22.53
N SER A 311 0.49 5.48 22.02
CA SER A 311 0.49 6.80 22.66
C SER A 311 -0.93 7.28 22.97
N ASP A 312 -1.17 7.62 24.25
CA ASP A 312 -2.41 8.26 24.71
C ASP A 312 -2.45 9.78 24.42
N ARG A 313 -1.38 10.32 23.83
CA ARG A 313 -1.22 11.76 23.55
C ARG A 313 -1.02 12.08 22.07
N ALA A 314 -0.94 11.09 21.22
CA ALA A 314 -0.92 11.32 19.78
C ALA A 314 -2.28 11.87 19.32
N ARG A 315 -2.24 12.78 18.33
CA ARG A 315 -3.40 13.27 17.60
C ARG A 315 -3.16 13.01 16.13
N ILE A 316 -3.97 12.19 15.53
CA ILE A 316 -3.81 11.71 14.16
C ILE A 316 -4.30 12.76 13.17
N MET A 317 -3.40 13.31 12.37
CA MET A 317 -3.72 14.12 11.20
C MET A 317 -3.74 13.21 9.97
N ALA A 318 -4.89 13.06 9.33
CA ALA A 318 -5.07 12.16 8.19
C ALA A 318 -4.68 12.86 6.89
N ILE A 319 -3.75 12.28 6.13
CA ILE A 319 -3.31 12.84 4.84
C ILE A 319 -3.33 11.73 3.81
N ARG A 320 -4.19 11.89 2.80
CA ARG A 320 -4.38 10.88 1.78
C ARG A 320 -3.55 11.20 0.53
N VAL A 321 -2.59 10.32 0.21
CA VAL A 321 -1.73 10.43 -0.98
C VAL A 321 -1.47 9.09 -1.67
N VAL A 322 -1.86 7.98 -1.03
CA VAL A 322 -1.55 6.62 -1.49
C VAL A 322 -2.79 5.97 -2.10
N PRO A 323 -2.82 5.72 -3.41
CA PRO A 323 -3.86 4.92 -4.05
C PRO A 323 -3.57 3.43 -3.90
N ASP A 324 -4.47 2.57 -4.34
CA ASP A 324 -4.12 1.18 -4.69
C ASP A 324 -3.28 1.19 -5.97
N GLY A 325 -1.96 1.15 -5.80
CA GLY A 325 -0.89 1.40 -6.76
C GLY A 325 0.25 2.15 -6.10
N ASP A 326 1.13 2.80 -6.89
CA ASP A 326 2.21 3.60 -6.31
C ASP A 326 1.76 5.06 -6.11
N GLU A 327 2.10 5.62 -4.97
CA GLU A 327 1.95 7.04 -4.65
C GLU A 327 2.74 7.92 -5.64
N ARG A 328 2.27 9.16 -5.87
CA ARG A 328 2.97 10.12 -6.75
C ARG A 328 3.83 11.07 -5.93
N ASP A 329 5.04 11.33 -6.40
CA ASP A 329 6.03 12.16 -5.69
C ASP A 329 5.51 13.57 -5.36
N LYS A 330 4.73 14.19 -6.26
CA LYS A 330 4.10 15.49 -6.04
C LYS A 330 3.16 15.46 -4.84
N ASP A 331 2.32 14.42 -4.74
CA ASP A 331 1.33 14.30 -3.67
C ASP A 331 2.02 14.00 -2.32
N VAL A 332 3.02 13.13 -2.32
CA VAL A 332 3.85 12.85 -1.12
C VAL A 332 4.53 14.13 -0.63
N ALA A 333 5.16 14.89 -1.53
CA ALA A 333 5.85 16.13 -1.18
C ALA A 333 4.88 17.17 -0.60
N ASN A 334 3.67 17.27 -1.18
CA ASN A 334 2.65 18.20 -0.68
C ASN A 334 2.05 17.72 0.64
N GLY A 335 1.83 16.42 0.81
CA GLY A 335 1.41 15.84 2.09
C GLY A 335 2.40 16.08 3.22
N ILE A 336 3.71 15.94 2.96
CA ILE A 336 4.76 16.27 3.94
C ILE A 336 4.71 17.76 4.31
N ARG A 337 4.63 18.67 3.33
CA ARG A 337 4.58 20.11 3.60
C ARG A 337 3.32 20.49 4.36
N TYR A 338 2.17 19.98 3.95
CA TYR A 338 0.90 20.19 4.65
C TYR A 338 0.99 19.76 6.12
N ALA A 339 1.52 18.56 6.38
CA ALA A 339 1.72 18.06 7.74
C ALA A 339 2.55 19.01 8.60
N VAL A 340 3.67 19.49 8.05
CA VAL A 340 4.59 20.42 8.73
C VAL A 340 3.92 21.76 9.02
N ASP A 341 3.23 22.34 8.03
CA ASP A 341 2.59 23.65 8.10
C ASP A 341 1.43 23.65 9.11
N ASN A 342 0.77 22.50 9.29
CA ASN A 342 -0.31 22.26 10.25
C ASN A 342 0.18 21.68 11.60
N GLY A 343 1.49 21.72 11.87
CA GLY A 343 2.05 21.51 13.20
C GLY A 343 2.35 20.06 13.59
N ALA A 344 2.37 19.13 12.65
CA ALA A 344 2.83 17.77 12.90
C ALA A 344 4.26 17.77 13.45
N LYS A 345 4.55 16.87 14.39
CA LYS A 345 5.88 16.63 14.95
C LYS A 345 6.46 15.29 14.51
N VAL A 346 5.60 14.39 14.09
CA VAL A 346 5.99 13.11 13.51
C VAL A 346 5.16 12.91 12.25
N ILE A 347 5.77 12.42 11.19
CA ILE A 347 5.12 12.03 9.95
C ILE A 347 5.36 10.54 9.75
N ASN A 348 4.31 9.75 9.74
CA ASN A 348 4.35 8.33 9.42
C ASN A 348 4.06 8.12 7.94
N MET A 349 4.90 7.34 7.27
CA MET A 349 4.83 7.00 5.85
C MET A 349 4.94 5.49 5.70
N SER A 350 3.80 4.77 5.78
CA SER A 350 3.73 3.30 5.69
C SER A 350 3.56 2.81 4.25
N PHE A 351 4.31 3.38 3.33
CA PHE A 351 4.31 3.07 1.90
C PHE A 351 5.75 3.10 1.35
N GLY A 352 5.92 2.85 0.06
CA GLY A 352 7.18 3.02 -0.63
C GLY A 352 7.20 2.29 -1.96
N LYS A 353 8.04 2.76 -2.88
CA LYS A 353 8.13 2.29 -4.26
C LYS A 353 9.57 2.18 -4.75
N GLY A 354 9.78 1.35 -5.78
CA GLY A 354 11.11 1.09 -6.33
C GLY A 354 11.66 2.15 -7.29
N TYR A 355 10.81 3.09 -7.71
CA TYR A 355 11.12 4.13 -8.68
C TYR A 355 10.58 5.49 -8.21
N SER A 356 11.14 6.59 -8.73
CA SER A 356 10.70 7.95 -8.42
C SER A 356 10.64 8.78 -9.70
N TRP A 357 9.53 9.48 -9.91
CA TRP A 357 9.32 10.38 -11.04
C TRP A 357 10.02 11.72 -10.86
N ASP A 358 9.93 12.28 -9.67
CA ASP A 358 10.50 13.57 -9.28
C ASP A 358 11.03 13.51 -7.84
N LYS A 359 12.12 12.75 -7.68
CA LYS A 359 12.78 12.61 -6.39
C LYS A 359 13.08 13.94 -5.72
N LYS A 360 13.46 14.95 -6.51
CA LYS A 360 13.89 16.25 -6.01
C LYS A 360 12.80 16.95 -5.22
N VAL A 361 11.53 16.91 -5.67
CA VAL A 361 10.44 17.58 -4.98
C VAL A 361 10.16 16.96 -3.61
N VAL A 362 10.32 15.64 -3.50
CA VAL A 362 10.19 14.92 -2.22
C VAL A 362 11.36 15.22 -1.30
N ASP A 363 12.60 15.20 -1.81
CA ASP A 363 13.79 15.55 -1.04
C ASP A 363 13.70 16.96 -0.45
N GLU A 364 13.20 17.92 -1.23
CA GLU A 364 12.97 19.29 -0.76
C GLU A 364 11.90 19.37 0.34
N ALA A 365 10.85 18.55 0.24
CA ALA A 365 9.83 18.45 1.28
C ALA A 365 10.38 17.82 2.57
N VAL A 366 11.19 16.75 2.44
CA VAL A 366 11.88 16.13 3.58
C VAL A 366 12.82 17.11 4.26
N LYS A 367 13.66 17.83 3.51
CA LYS A 367 14.54 18.89 4.06
C LYS A 367 13.76 19.99 4.74
N TYR A 368 12.60 20.36 4.19
CA TYR A 368 11.72 21.33 4.83
C TYR A 368 11.22 20.81 6.19
N ALA A 369 10.74 19.57 6.26
CA ALA A 369 10.31 18.94 7.51
C ALA A 369 11.45 18.89 8.54
N MET A 370 12.65 18.46 8.13
CA MET A 370 13.85 18.47 8.99
C MET A 370 14.18 19.87 9.52
N SER A 371 14.06 20.92 8.69
CA SER A 371 14.31 22.32 9.11
C SER A 371 13.31 22.83 10.14
N LYS A 372 12.16 22.16 10.29
CA LYS A 372 11.10 22.45 11.26
C LYS A 372 11.09 21.50 12.46
N ASP A 373 12.15 20.70 12.61
CA ASP A 373 12.29 19.70 13.68
C ASP A 373 11.11 18.70 13.70
N VAL A 374 10.76 18.18 12.51
CA VAL A 374 9.73 17.15 12.31
C VAL A 374 10.39 15.83 11.96
N LEU A 375 10.06 14.78 12.74
CA LEU A 375 10.56 13.43 12.52
C LEU A 375 9.74 12.74 11.43
N LEU A 376 10.43 12.22 10.40
CA LEU A 376 9.82 11.36 9.39
C LEU A 376 10.13 9.89 9.69
N VAL A 377 9.13 9.03 9.62
CA VAL A 377 9.23 7.59 9.83
C VAL A 377 8.73 6.89 8.57
N HIS A 378 9.62 6.18 7.90
CA HIS A 378 9.33 5.53 6.62
C HIS A 378 9.44 4.00 6.72
N ALA A 379 8.54 3.29 6.05
CA ALA A 379 8.53 1.83 6.01
C ALA A 379 9.71 1.27 5.20
N ALA A 380 10.27 0.15 5.65
CA ALA A 380 11.31 -0.58 4.90
C ALA A 380 10.75 -1.44 3.76
N GLY A 381 9.44 -1.60 3.66
CA GLY A 381 8.75 -2.47 2.70
C GLY A 381 8.58 -3.91 3.19
N ASN A 382 7.82 -4.70 2.42
CA ASN A 382 7.44 -6.08 2.76
C ASN A 382 8.16 -7.14 1.91
N ASP A 383 9.05 -6.72 0.99
CA ASP A 383 9.66 -7.60 -0.02
C ASP A 383 10.90 -8.33 0.48
N SER A 384 11.25 -8.22 1.76
CA SER A 384 12.49 -8.76 2.34
C SER A 384 13.76 -8.27 1.59
N ARG A 385 13.71 -7.07 1.03
CA ARG A 385 14.82 -6.48 0.27
C ARG A 385 15.79 -5.75 1.20
N ASN A 386 17.07 -5.77 0.84
CA ASN A 386 18.06 -4.93 1.49
C ASN A 386 17.96 -3.50 0.94
N THR A 387 17.43 -2.57 1.74
CA THR A 387 17.23 -1.15 1.37
C THR A 387 18.53 -0.36 1.19
N GLU A 388 19.68 -0.91 1.61
CA GLU A 388 21.00 -0.34 1.29
C GLU A 388 21.43 -0.63 -0.15
N GLN A 389 20.87 -1.66 -0.79
CA GLN A 389 21.23 -2.11 -2.13
C GLN A 389 20.15 -1.80 -3.17
N LYS A 390 18.89 -1.68 -2.74
CA LYS A 390 17.76 -1.34 -3.60
C LYS A 390 17.00 -0.19 -2.98
N ASP A 391 16.72 0.80 -3.80
CA ASP A 391 15.97 1.97 -3.35
C ASP A 391 14.53 1.60 -2.97
N ASN A 392 14.07 2.23 -1.91
CA ASN A 392 12.68 2.31 -1.49
C ASN A 392 12.37 3.79 -1.25
N TYR A 393 11.67 4.42 -2.18
CA TYR A 393 11.41 5.86 -2.14
C TYR A 393 10.20 6.20 -1.25
N PRO A 394 10.29 7.35 -0.50
CA PRO A 394 11.45 8.23 -0.33
C PRO A 394 12.60 7.55 0.42
N ASN A 395 13.84 7.77 -0.01
CA ASN A 395 15.01 7.17 0.62
C ASN A 395 15.84 8.22 1.41
N LYS A 396 16.81 7.74 2.20
CA LYS A 396 17.67 8.58 3.06
C LYS A 396 18.73 9.41 2.30
N ARG A 397 18.85 9.23 0.98
CA ARG A 397 19.84 9.91 0.14
C ARG A 397 19.15 11.05 -0.60
N PHE A 398 19.77 12.23 -0.58
CA PHE A 398 19.23 13.37 -1.32
C PHE A 398 19.89 13.51 -2.69
N ALA A 399 19.11 13.87 -3.69
CA ALA A 399 19.64 14.35 -4.95
C ALA A 399 20.22 15.75 -4.76
N ASP A 400 21.46 15.98 -5.20
CA ASP A 400 22.04 17.33 -5.23
C ASP A 400 21.56 18.13 -6.46
N SER A 401 22.03 19.38 -6.57
CA SER A 401 21.69 20.26 -7.70
C SER A 401 22.16 19.73 -9.07
N LEU A 402 23.01 18.71 -9.08
CA LEU A 402 23.53 18.05 -10.28
C LEU A 402 22.85 16.70 -10.50
N GLY A 403 21.90 16.29 -9.64
CA GLY A 403 21.26 14.98 -9.68
C GLY A 403 22.11 13.86 -9.08
N VAL A 404 23.20 14.19 -8.38
CA VAL A 404 24.01 13.21 -7.65
C VAL A 404 23.45 13.04 -6.25
N GLU A 405 23.14 11.81 -5.90
CA GLU A 405 22.68 11.48 -4.55
C GLU A 405 23.83 11.58 -3.56
N LYS A 406 23.61 12.31 -2.49
CA LYS A 406 24.53 12.40 -1.34
C LYS A 406 23.93 11.67 -0.18
N GLY A 407 24.71 10.80 0.47
CA GLY A 407 24.33 10.22 1.76
C GLY A 407 24.34 11.27 2.86
N GLU A 408 23.51 11.10 3.85
CA GLU A 408 23.61 11.80 5.13
C GLU A 408 24.66 11.16 6.02
#